data_e7b9675c36ce6215b2119ceab8737295
#
_entry.id   e7b9675c36ce6215b2119ceab8737295
#
_cell.length_a   1.000
_cell.length_b   1.000
_cell.length_c   1.000
_cell.angle_alpha   90.00
_cell.angle_beta   90.00
_cell.angle_gamma   90.00
#
_symmetry.space_group_name_H-M   'P 1'
#
loop_
_entity.id
_entity.type
_entity.pdbx_description
1 polymer ?
#
loop_
_entity_poly.entity_id
_entity_poly.type
_entity_poly.pdbx_seq_one_letter_code
_entity_poly.pdbx_strand_id
1 'polypeptide(L)'
;HHGFDPEKAVIEVKPREGELTLRTEDIISVIQEHGEETALILFGGINYYTGQFFDLKSITAAGHAAGTVVGFDLAHAAGNVALQLHDWNVDFACWCSYKYLNSGPGAIGGAFIHEKHHAANLTRFAGWWGYDINTRFKMEKGFVPMPGAEGWQLSTPAIFLYAAHRAALEIVEAAGWDAIQEKRLKLNSFLWSLLEELDQETGGQQLRFITPREDQARGCQVSMLMLQNGKAVYDGLMKAGFIVDWREPDVIRFAPVPLYNSYTE
;
A
#
# COMPACT_ATOMS: atom_id res chain seq x y z
N HIS A 1 -5.69 21.68 8.50
CA HIS A 1 -6.80 22.08 7.65
C HIS A 1 -8.12 22.17 8.43
N HIS A 2 -8.43 21.19 9.25
CA HIS A 2 -9.66 21.17 10.06
C HIS A 2 -9.53 21.88 11.41
N GLY A 3 -8.38 22.45 11.74
CA GLY A 3 -8.14 23.16 13.00
C GLY A 3 -7.88 22.26 14.20
N PHE A 4 -7.70 20.98 13.99
CA PHE A 4 -7.31 20.03 15.04
C PHE A 4 -5.80 20.08 15.29
N ASP A 5 -5.41 19.91 16.56
CA ASP A 5 -4.02 19.69 16.95
C ASP A 5 -3.65 18.23 16.60
N PRO A 6 -2.71 17.97 15.67
CA PRO A 6 -2.36 16.61 15.26
C PRO A 6 -1.83 15.76 16.40
N GLU A 7 -1.13 16.35 17.38
CA GLU A 7 -0.61 15.63 18.55
C GLU A 7 -1.73 15.04 19.44
N LYS A 8 -2.96 15.59 19.31
CA LYS A 8 -4.13 15.14 20.06
C LYS A 8 -5.14 14.38 19.21
N ALA A 9 -5.18 14.69 17.91
CA ALA A 9 -6.20 14.15 17.00
C ALA A 9 -5.73 12.90 16.25
N VAL A 10 -4.42 12.59 16.27
CA VAL A 10 -3.86 11.43 15.59
C VAL A 10 -3.27 10.46 16.61
N ILE A 11 -3.75 9.24 16.60
CA ILE A 11 -3.21 8.13 17.40
C ILE A 11 -2.31 7.31 16.48
N GLU A 12 -1.01 7.30 16.77
CA GLU A 12 -0.05 6.49 16.03
C GLU A 12 0.16 5.15 16.74
N VAL A 13 -0.10 4.05 16.04
CA VAL A 13 0.24 2.71 16.54
C VAL A 13 1.73 2.47 16.32
N LYS A 14 2.45 2.17 17.40
CA LYS A 14 3.90 1.94 17.38
C LYS A 14 4.25 0.48 17.67
N PRO A 15 5.35 -0.04 17.12
CA PRO A 15 5.86 -1.35 17.51
C PRO A 15 6.20 -1.39 19.01
N ARG A 16 6.19 -2.58 19.59
CA ARG A 16 6.70 -2.79 20.96
C ARG A 16 8.20 -2.47 21.02
N GLU A 17 8.68 -2.17 22.21
CA GLU A 17 10.10 -1.90 22.42
C GLU A 17 10.98 -3.05 21.88
N GLY A 18 11.96 -2.71 21.04
CA GLY A 18 12.86 -3.65 20.37
C GLY A 18 12.27 -4.36 19.15
N GLU A 19 10.98 -4.17 18.82
CA GLU A 19 10.35 -4.67 17.60
C GLU A 19 10.35 -3.59 16.50
N LEU A 20 10.32 -4.03 15.24
CA LEU A 20 10.29 -3.14 14.06
C LEU A 20 8.99 -3.27 13.29
N THR A 21 8.18 -4.27 13.61
CA THR A 21 6.87 -4.56 12.99
C THR A 21 5.76 -4.44 14.01
N LEU A 22 4.55 -4.16 13.54
CA LEU A 22 3.37 -4.10 14.38
C LEU A 22 2.73 -5.48 14.49
N ARG A 23 2.25 -5.82 15.67
CA ARG A 23 1.41 -7.01 15.87
C ARG A 23 -0.06 -6.67 15.63
N THR A 24 -0.78 -7.57 14.99
CA THR A 24 -2.22 -7.37 14.73
C THR A 24 -3.01 -7.18 16.02
N GLU A 25 -2.67 -7.93 17.07
CA GLU A 25 -3.31 -7.81 18.38
C GLU A 25 -3.13 -6.42 19.02
N ASP A 26 -1.97 -5.79 18.84
CA ASP A 26 -1.72 -4.44 19.37
C ASP A 26 -2.52 -3.39 18.61
N ILE A 27 -2.62 -3.53 17.28
CA ILE A 27 -3.47 -2.66 16.45
C ILE A 27 -4.92 -2.78 16.90
N ILE A 28 -5.42 -4.00 17.07
CA ILE A 28 -6.80 -4.25 17.52
C ILE A 28 -7.04 -3.69 18.94
N SER A 29 -6.07 -3.85 19.84
CA SER A 29 -6.17 -3.31 21.21
C SER A 29 -6.30 -1.78 21.20
N VAL A 30 -5.50 -1.08 20.41
CA VAL A 30 -5.61 0.39 20.28
C VAL A 30 -6.97 0.80 19.70
N ILE A 31 -7.47 0.07 18.69
CA ILE A 31 -8.81 0.32 18.13
C ILE A 31 -9.90 0.13 19.19
N GLN A 32 -9.81 -0.91 20.01
CA GLN A 32 -10.78 -1.18 21.09
C GLN A 32 -10.73 -0.12 22.19
N GLU A 33 -9.52 0.35 22.53
CA GLU A 33 -9.33 1.37 23.58
C GLU A 33 -9.87 2.74 23.15
N HIS A 34 -9.67 3.13 21.90
CA HIS A 34 -9.96 4.48 21.40
C HIS A 34 -11.14 4.55 20.43
N GLY A 35 -11.79 3.43 20.11
CA GLY A 35 -12.78 3.35 19.04
C GLY A 35 -13.95 4.32 19.19
N GLU A 36 -14.47 4.53 20.39
CA GLU A 36 -15.61 5.42 20.64
C GLU A 36 -15.32 6.89 20.33
N GLU A 37 -14.07 7.32 20.39
CA GLU A 37 -13.63 8.68 20.06
C GLU A 37 -12.98 8.80 18.68
N THR A 38 -12.79 7.68 17.96
CA THR A 38 -12.13 7.63 16.67
C THR A 38 -13.12 7.77 15.52
N ALA A 39 -12.99 8.82 14.74
CA ALA A 39 -13.83 9.04 13.56
C ALA A 39 -13.40 8.21 12.35
N LEU A 40 -12.10 7.97 12.21
CA LEU A 40 -11.50 7.34 11.03
C LEU A 40 -10.26 6.53 11.42
N ILE A 41 -10.21 5.29 10.94
CA ILE A 41 -8.99 4.49 10.90
C ILE A 41 -8.42 4.58 9.49
N LEU A 42 -7.23 5.16 9.35
CA LEU A 42 -6.47 5.17 8.11
C LEU A 42 -5.16 4.41 8.32
N PHE A 43 -5.02 3.25 7.69
CA PHE A 43 -3.87 2.38 7.85
C PHE A 43 -3.19 2.08 6.51
N GLY A 44 -1.89 1.75 6.52
CA GLY A 44 -1.23 1.26 5.31
C GLY A 44 -1.64 -0.19 5.01
N GLY A 45 -1.69 -0.59 3.74
CA GLY A 45 -1.79 -2.01 3.39
C GLY A 45 -0.46 -2.72 3.61
N ILE A 46 0.61 -2.17 3.06
CA ILE A 46 1.99 -2.61 3.31
C ILE A 46 2.80 -1.42 3.83
N ASN A 47 3.53 -1.63 4.91
CA ASN A 47 4.44 -0.62 5.44
C ASN A 47 5.62 -0.43 4.48
N TYR A 48 5.82 0.79 4.02
CA TYR A 48 6.85 1.11 3.02
C TYR A 48 8.29 0.88 3.51
N TYR A 49 8.52 0.95 4.82
CA TYR A 49 9.84 0.81 5.43
C TYR A 49 10.17 -0.65 5.71
N THR A 50 9.29 -1.35 6.41
CA THR A 50 9.50 -2.75 6.81
C THR A 50 9.09 -3.77 5.75
N GLY A 51 8.20 -3.43 4.83
CA GLY A 51 7.58 -4.38 3.90
C GLY A 51 6.49 -5.24 4.52
N GLN A 52 6.13 -5.00 5.79
CA GLN A 52 5.06 -5.74 6.48
C GLN A 52 3.70 -5.50 5.82
N PHE A 53 3.01 -6.57 5.45
CA PHE A 53 1.61 -6.56 5.04
C PHE A 53 0.73 -6.78 6.27
N PHE A 54 -0.24 -5.89 6.48
CA PHE A 54 -1.13 -5.92 7.62
C PHE A 54 -2.37 -6.77 7.37
N ASP A 55 -2.99 -7.28 8.43
CA ASP A 55 -4.28 -7.98 8.36
C ASP A 55 -5.43 -6.98 8.24
N LEU A 56 -5.67 -6.54 6.99
CA LEU A 56 -6.69 -5.55 6.65
C LEU A 56 -8.10 -6.01 7.05
N LYS A 57 -8.38 -7.31 6.95
CA LYS A 57 -9.67 -7.89 7.33
C LYS A 57 -9.95 -7.72 8.80
N SER A 58 -9.00 -8.09 9.65
CA SER A 58 -9.15 -7.99 11.10
C SER A 58 -9.19 -6.55 11.58
N ILE A 59 -8.38 -5.65 10.98
CA ILE A 59 -8.40 -4.21 11.27
C ILE A 59 -9.78 -3.62 10.90
N THR A 60 -10.30 -3.97 9.73
CA THR A 60 -11.64 -3.50 9.29
C THR A 60 -12.74 -3.97 10.24
N ALA A 61 -12.73 -5.25 10.61
CA ALA A 61 -13.72 -5.81 11.53
C ALA A 61 -13.67 -5.16 12.90
N ALA A 62 -12.49 -4.92 13.45
CA ALA A 62 -12.31 -4.24 14.74
C ALA A 62 -12.77 -2.78 14.67
N GLY A 63 -12.43 -2.05 13.62
CA GLY A 63 -12.88 -0.67 13.42
C GLY A 63 -14.40 -0.56 13.31
N HIS A 64 -15.04 -1.43 12.53
CA HIS A 64 -16.50 -1.43 12.44
C HIS A 64 -17.19 -1.82 13.74
N ALA A 65 -16.61 -2.75 14.51
CA ALA A 65 -17.13 -3.09 15.83
C ALA A 65 -17.09 -1.90 16.81
N ALA A 66 -16.12 -0.99 16.62
CA ALA A 66 -16.00 0.26 17.35
C ALA A 66 -16.82 1.43 16.73
N GLY A 67 -17.52 1.21 15.61
CA GLY A 67 -18.34 2.23 14.94
C GLY A 67 -17.56 3.21 14.07
N THR A 68 -16.30 2.93 13.74
CA THR A 68 -15.43 3.81 12.96
C THR A 68 -15.46 3.49 11.46
N VAL A 69 -15.18 4.49 10.64
CA VAL A 69 -14.91 4.32 9.20
C VAL A 69 -13.47 3.81 9.03
N VAL A 70 -13.28 2.81 8.16
CA VAL A 70 -11.97 2.18 7.95
C VAL A 70 -11.51 2.33 6.50
N GLY A 71 -10.37 2.97 6.32
CA GLY A 71 -9.74 3.15 5.00
C GLY A 71 -8.28 2.72 4.97
N PHE A 72 -7.77 2.44 3.76
CA PHE A 72 -6.39 2.00 3.58
C PHE A 72 -5.64 2.79 2.50
N ASP A 73 -4.39 3.13 2.81
CA ASP A 73 -3.39 3.48 1.81
C ASP A 73 -2.75 2.20 1.27
N LEU A 74 -3.09 1.86 0.03
CA LEU A 74 -2.62 0.65 -0.64
C LEU A 74 -1.48 0.92 -1.62
N ALA A 75 -0.79 2.04 -1.49
CA ALA A 75 0.29 2.42 -2.42
C ALA A 75 1.36 1.34 -2.59
N HIS A 76 1.66 0.55 -1.56
CA HIS A 76 2.58 -0.58 -1.63
C HIS A 76 1.90 -1.96 -1.74
N ALA A 77 0.57 -2.03 -1.65
CA ALA A 77 -0.18 -3.28 -1.64
C ALA A 77 -0.86 -3.57 -3.00
N ALA A 78 -1.42 -2.53 -3.66
CA ALA A 78 -2.09 -2.70 -4.95
C ALA A 78 -1.10 -3.18 -6.02
N GLY A 79 -1.42 -4.28 -6.70
CA GLY A 79 -0.54 -4.94 -7.66
C GLY A 79 0.56 -5.82 -7.06
N ASN A 80 0.71 -5.82 -5.73
CA ASN A 80 1.75 -6.55 -5.00
C ASN A 80 1.21 -7.80 -4.31
N VAL A 81 0.12 -7.65 -3.57
CA VAL A 81 -0.53 -8.74 -2.81
C VAL A 81 -2.00 -8.87 -3.17
N ALA A 82 -2.59 -10.04 -2.90
CA ALA A 82 -4.01 -10.25 -3.10
C ALA A 82 -4.84 -9.41 -2.12
N LEU A 83 -5.82 -8.69 -2.64
CA LEU A 83 -6.71 -7.82 -1.89
C LEU A 83 -8.16 -8.21 -2.16
N GLN A 84 -8.98 -8.27 -1.14
CA GLN A 84 -10.41 -8.58 -1.20
C GLN A 84 -11.21 -7.48 -0.48
N LEU A 85 -11.04 -6.23 -0.93
CA LEU A 85 -11.55 -5.03 -0.24
C LEU A 85 -13.06 -5.07 -0.02
N HIS A 86 -13.82 -5.56 -1.02
CA HIS A 86 -15.26 -5.73 -0.90
C HIS A 86 -15.61 -6.77 0.17
N ASP A 87 -15.05 -7.97 0.09
CA ASP A 87 -15.36 -9.08 1.00
C ASP A 87 -14.87 -8.83 2.43
N TRP A 88 -13.83 -8.00 2.59
CA TRP A 88 -13.37 -7.52 3.88
C TRP A 88 -14.18 -6.34 4.41
N ASN A 89 -15.17 -5.87 3.63
CA ASN A 89 -16.07 -4.76 3.96
C ASN A 89 -15.34 -3.43 4.23
N VAL A 90 -14.19 -3.20 3.58
CA VAL A 90 -13.41 -1.96 3.67
C VAL A 90 -14.25 -0.77 3.18
N ASP A 91 -14.25 0.36 3.89
CA ASP A 91 -15.07 1.51 3.49
C ASP A 91 -14.49 2.21 2.27
N PHE A 92 -13.18 2.48 2.27
CA PHE A 92 -12.48 3.07 1.12
C PHE A 92 -11.01 2.67 1.12
N ALA A 93 -10.39 2.78 -0.04
CA ALA A 93 -8.95 2.66 -0.16
C ALA A 93 -8.44 3.53 -1.32
N CYS A 94 -7.16 3.90 -1.26
CA CYS A 94 -6.51 4.63 -2.34
C CYS A 94 -5.10 4.07 -2.60
N TRP A 95 -4.63 4.21 -3.84
CA TRP A 95 -3.29 3.77 -4.23
C TRP A 95 -2.74 4.56 -5.41
N CYS A 96 -1.44 4.52 -5.59
CA CYS A 96 -0.77 4.93 -6.80
C CYS A 96 -0.56 3.73 -7.74
N SER A 97 -0.59 3.95 -9.04
CA SER A 97 -0.41 2.88 -10.04
C SER A 97 1.02 2.76 -10.58
N TYR A 98 1.90 3.71 -10.26
CA TYR A 98 3.28 3.72 -10.76
C TYR A 98 4.23 2.76 -10.01
N LYS A 99 3.79 2.14 -8.90
CA LYS A 99 4.57 1.14 -8.16
C LYS A 99 4.33 -0.25 -8.76
N TYR A 100 3.68 -1.13 -8.04
CA TYR A 100 3.52 -2.55 -8.41
C TYR A 100 2.53 -2.80 -9.56
N LEU A 101 1.72 -1.81 -9.95
CA LEU A 101 0.90 -1.86 -11.17
C LEU A 101 1.67 -1.40 -12.42
N ASN A 102 2.91 -0.97 -12.28
CA ASN A 102 3.87 -0.68 -13.36
C ASN A 102 3.38 0.32 -14.43
N SER A 103 2.55 1.29 -14.05
CA SER A 103 1.94 2.24 -14.99
C SER A 103 2.84 3.42 -15.38
N GLY A 104 4.11 3.40 -14.94
CA GLY A 104 5.12 4.40 -15.25
C GLY A 104 5.08 5.65 -14.34
N PRO A 105 6.12 6.48 -14.39
CA PRO A 105 6.23 7.69 -13.58
C PRO A 105 5.10 8.68 -13.85
N GLY A 106 4.55 9.24 -12.79
CA GLY A 106 3.45 10.20 -12.88
C GLY A 106 2.08 9.62 -13.23
N ALA A 107 1.97 8.28 -13.25
CA ALA A 107 0.71 7.60 -13.53
C ALA A 107 -0.40 7.98 -12.53
N ILE A 108 -1.64 7.77 -12.97
CA ILE A 108 -2.84 8.04 -12.17
C ILE A 108 -2.89 7.20 -10.91
N GLY A 109 -3.64 7.68 -9.90
CA GLY A 109 -4.02 6.88 -8.75
C GLY A 109 -5.30 6.09 -8.99
N GLY A 110 -5.61 5.20 -8.06
CA GLY A 110 -6.89 4.50 -7.97
C GLY A 110 -7.54 4.74 -6.61
N ALA A 111 -8.85 4.60 -6.58
CA ALA A 111 -9.64 4.62 -5.35
C ALA A 111 -10.70 3.53 -5.39
N PHE A 112 -10.95 2.95 -4.22
CA PHE A 112 -12.05 2.04 -3.95
C PHE A 112 -13.00 2.72 -2.97
N ILE A 113 -14.29 2.71 -3.25
CA ILE A 113 -15.36 3.10 -2.33
C ILE A 113 -16.35 1.95 -2.29
N HIS A 114 -16.59 1.41 -1.11
CA HIS A 114 -17.49 0.27 -0.94
C HIS A 114 -18.92 0.64 -1.36
N GLU A 115 -19.63 -0.27 -2.01
CA GLU A 115 -20.97 -0.04 -2.54
C GLU A 115 -22.00 0.38 -1.45
N LYS A 116 -21.81 -0.01 -0.18
CA LYS A 116 -22.63 0.44 0.93
C LYS A 116 -22.70 1.97 1.09
N HIS A 117 -21.72 2.67 0.51
CA HIS A 117 -21.63 4.13 0.52
C HIS A 117 -22.14 4.81 -0.75
N HIS A 118 -22.51 4.05 -1.79
CA HIS A 118 -22.89 4.63 -3.09
C HIS A 118 -24.14 5.52 -3.00
N ALA A 119 -25.12 5.14 -2.19
CA ALA A 119 -26.36 5.90 -2.00
C ALA A 119 -26.25 6.93 -0.85
N ALA A 120 -25.15 6.95 -0.10
CA ALA A 120 -24.98 7.84 1.04
C ALA A 120 -24.65 9.27 0.59
N ASN A 121 -25.32 10.26 1.17
CA ASN A 121 -25.02 11.66 0.95
C ASN A 121 -23.82 12.10 1.81
N LEU A 122 -22.64 11.58 1.47
CA LEU A 122 -21.41 11.89 2.18
C LEU A 122 -20.87 13.25 1.75
N THR A 123 -20.34 14.01 2.73
CA THR A 123 -19.61 15.25 2.46
C THR A 123 -18.36 14.95 1.64
N ARG A 124 -18.22 15.61 0.50
CA ARG A 124 -17.08 15.46 -0.41
C ARG A 124 -16.79 16.76 -1.16
N PHE A 125 -15.62 16.87 -1.73
CA PHE A 125 -15.33 17.97 -2.65
C PHE A 125 -16.17 17.83 -3.91
N ALA A 126 -16.87 18.89 -4.29
CA ALA A 126 -17.64 18.95 -5.52
C ALA A 126 -16.69 19.04 -6.73
N GLY A 127 -16.59 17.96 -7.48
CA GLY A 127 -15.70 17.86 -8.63
C GLY A 127 -16.46 17.86 -9.94
N TRP A 128 -15.94 18.56 -10.96
CA TRP A 128 -16.56 18.62 -12.27
C TRP A 128 -16.81 17.23 -12.89
N TRP A 129 -15.82 16.33 -12.78
CA TRP A 129 -15.93 15.01 -13.39
C TRP A 129 -16.80 14.05 -12.57
N GLY A 130 -16.82 14.22 -11.25
CA GLY A 130 -17.69 13.48 -10.34
C GLY A 130 -19.15 13.89 -10.36
N TYR A 131 -19.52 14.93 -11.07
CA TYR A 131 -20.90 15.38 -11.23
C TYR A 131 -21.67 14.43 -12.17
N ASP A 132 -22.97 14.23 -11.92
CA ASP A 132 -23.84 13.40 -12.75
C ASP A 132 -23.73 13.71 -14.24
N ILE A 133 -23.44 12.70 -15.06
CA ILE A 133 -23.13 12.85 -16.47
C ILE A 133 -24.29 13.42 -17.29
N ASN A 134 -25.54 13.19 -16.87
CA ASN A 134 -26.74 13.62 -17.60
C ASN A 134 -27.10 15.07 -17.32
N THR A 135 -26.61 15.64 -16.21
CA THR A 135 -26.97 16.98 -15.75
C THR A 135 -25.80 17.93 -15.65
N ARG A 136 -24.55 17.43 -15.69
CA ARG A 136 -23.31 18.20 -15.58
C ARG A 136 -23.27 19.47 -16.43
N PHE A 137 -23.72 19.40 -17.68
CA PHE A 137 -23.68 20.53 -18.61
C PHE A 137 -24.89 21.47 -18.49
N LYS A 138 -25.86 21.18 -17.63
CA LYS A 138 -26.99 22.10 -17.37
C LYS A 138 -26.59 23.26 -16.48
N MET A 139 -25.44 23.18 -15.83
CA MET A 139 -24.87 24.22 -14.96
C MET A 139 -25.81 24.66 -13.84
N GLU A 140 -26.58 23.71 -13.31
CA GLU A 140 -27.51 23.94 -12.19
C GLU A 140 -26.74 24.17 -10.89
N LYS A 141 -27.38 24.85 -9.93
CA LYS A 141 -26.79 25.06 -8.62
C LYS A 141 -26.75 23.77 -7.82
N GLY A 142 -25.67 23.59 -7.07
CA GLY A 142 -25.46 22.42 -6.20
C GLY A 142 -24.56 21.37 -6.83
N PHE A 143 -24.48 20.22 -6.20
CA PHE A 143 -23.66 19.10 -6.64
C PHE A 143 -24.45 17.80 -6.57
N VAL A 144 -24.63 17.16 -7.70
CA VAL A 144 -25.24 15.83 -7.82
C VAL A 144 -24.14 14.85 -8.21
N PRO A 145 -23.62 14.04 -7.27
CA PRO A 145 -22.50 13.13 -7.57
C PRO A 145 -22.96 11.97 -8.45
N MET A 146 -22.04 11.49 -9.31
CA MET A 146 -22.14 10.15 -9.87
C MET A 146 -22.23 9.11 -8.75
N PRO A 147 -22.96 8.01 -8.92
CA PRO A 147 -22.94 6.91 -7.96
C PRO A 147 -21.55 6.27 -7.91
N GLY A 148 -21.18 5.75 -6.73
CA GLY A 148 -19.93 5.03 -6.57
C GLY A 148 -18.67 5.90 -6.50
N ALA A 149 -17.54 5.29 -6.82
CA ALA A 149 -16.23 5.93 -6.76
C ALA A 149 -16.08 7.08 -7.75
N GLU A 150 -16.79 7.05 -8.87
CA GLU A 150 -16.81 8.13 -9.87
C GLU A 150 -17.23 9.48 -9.27
N GLY A 151 -18.14 9.48 -8.31
CA GLY A 151 -18.60 10.69 -7.63
C GLY A 151 -17.53 11.40 -6.78
N TRP A 152 -16.36 10.79 -6.61
CA TRP A 152 -15.22 11.35 -5.90
C TRP A 152 -14.16 11.97 -6.82
N GLN A 153 -14.38 11.90 -8.11
CA GLN A 153 -13.46 12.42 -9.11
C GLN A 153 -13.57 13.94 -9.21
N LEU A 154 -12.46 14.67 -9.01
CA LEU A 154 -12.48 16.13 -8.93
C LEU A 154 -12.46 16.80 -10.29
N SER A 155 -11.65 16.31 -11.21
CA SER A 155 -11.40 16.98 -12.49
C SER A 155 -11.38 16.01 -13.66
N THR A 156 -11.27 16.56 -14.87
CA THR A 156 -11.09 15.81 -16.10
C THR A 156 -9.87 14.90 -15.99
N PRO A 157 -10.00 13.61 -16.35
CA PRO A 157 -8.89 12.67 -16.27
C PRO A 157 -7.76 13.04 -17.23
N ALA A 158 -6.52 12.73 -16.82
CA ALA A 158 -5.33 12.85 -17.65
C ALA A 158 -5.30 11.70 -18.68
N ILE A 159 -5.90 11.88 -19.85
CA ILE A 159 -6.22 10.83 -20.84
C ILE A 159 -5.00 9.96 -21.20
N PHE A 160 -3.83 10.57 -21.44
CA PHE A 160 -2.63 9.80 -21.77
C PHE A 160 -2.15 8.92 -20.63
N LEU A 161 -2.28 9.37 -19.38
CA LEU A 161 -1.91 8.58 -18.21
C LEU A 161 -2.91 7.43 -17.96
N TYR A 162 -4.18 7.63 -18.31
CA TYR A 162 -5.17 6.54 -18.30
C TYR A 162 -4.84 5.50 -19.37
N ALA A 163 -4.45 5.91 -20.57
CA ALA A 163 -4.04 5.00 -21.63
C ALA A 163 -2.81 4.18 -21.23
N ALA A 164 -1.81 4.81 -20.60
CA ALA A 164 -0.65 4.12 -20.07
C ALA A 164 -1.01 3.13 -18.97
N HIS A 165 -1.88 3.53 -18.03
CA HIS A 165 -2.36 2.65 -16.97
C HIS A 165 -3.15 1.45 -17.52
N ARG A 166 -4.01 1.68 -18.52
CA ARG A 166 -4.73 0.62 -19.20
C ARG A 166 -3.78 -0.40 -19.83
N ALA A 167 -2.76 0.07 -20.57
CA ALA A 167 -1.76 -0.82 -21.16
C ALA A 167 -1.01 -1.66 -20.11
N ALA A 168 -0.69 -1.09 -18.93
CA ALA A 168 -0.10 -1.82 -17.84
C ALA A 168 -1.05 -2.89 -17.27
N LEU A 169 -2.34 -2.58 -17.11
CA LEU A 169 -3.35 -3.55 -16.65
C LEU A 169 -3.59 -4.67 -17.66
N GLU A 170 -3.55 -4.40 -18.96
CA GLU A 170 -3.64 -5.43 -20.02
C GLU A 170 -2.49 -6.45 -19.92
N ILE A 171 -1.28 -6.00 -19.53
CA ILE A 171 -0.15 -6.91 -19.27
C ILE A 171 -0.42 -7.77 -18.02
N VAL A 172 -0.93 -7.19 -16.94
CA VAL A 172 -1.29 -7.93 -15.72
C VAL A 172 -2.37 -8.98 -16.02
N GLU A 173 -3.41 -8.60 -16.77
CA GLU A 173 -4.48 -9.50 -17.20
C GLU A 173 -3.95 -10.65 -18.06
N ALA A 174 -3.11 -10.35 -19.05
CA ALA A 174 -2.52 -11.36 -19.94
C ALA A 174 -1.58 -12.34 -19.19
N ALA A 175 -0.86 -11.86 -18.18
CA ALA A 175 -0.01 -12.70 -17.35
C ALA A 175 -0.81 -13.60 -16.38
N GLY A 176 -1.98 -13.15 -15.97
CA GLY A 176 -2.84 -13.84 -14.98
C GLY A 176 -2.39 -13.58 -13.54
N TRP A 177 -3.32 -13.17 -12.71
CA TRP A 177 -3.03 -12.76 -11.33
C TRP A 177 -2.41 -13.89 -10.50
N ASP A 178 -2.92 -15.11 -10.62
CA ASP A 178 -2.42 -16.27 -9.86
C ASP A 178 -0.97 -16.60 -10.22
N ALA A 179 -0.63 -16.54 -11.52
CA ALA A 179 0.74 -16.76 -12.00
C ALA A 179 1.70 -15.65 -11.50
N ILE A 180 1.24 -14.42 -11.47
CA ILE A 180 2.00 -13.29 -10.89
C ILE A 180 2.27 -13.55 -9.40
N GLN A 181 1.26 -13.96 -8.63
CA GLN A 181 1.42 -14.24 -7.20
C GLN A 181 2.33 -15.46 -6.96
N GLU A 182 2.21 -16.51 -7.75
CA GLU A 182 3.11 -17.67 -7.67
C GLU A 182 4.57 -17.27 -7.92
N LYS A 183 4.83 -16.50 -8.99
CA LYS A 183 6.17 -16.00 -9.28
C LYS A 183 6.68 -15.07 -8.19
N ARG A 184 5.82 -14.20 -7.63
CA ARG A 184 6.17 -13.30 -6.51
C ARG A 184 6.69 -14.09 -5.32
N LEU A 185 5.97 -15.11 -4.89
CA LEU A 185 6.37 -15.95 -3.76
C LEU A 185 7.70 -16.64 -4.01
N LYS A 186 7.88 -17.28 -5.16
CA LYS A 186 9.11 -17.98 -5.54
C LYS A 186 10.30 -17.04 -5.65
N LEU A 187 10.12 -15.89 -6.31
CA LEU A 187 11.19 -14.89 -6.52
C LEU A 187 11.62 -14.25 -5.19
N ASN A 188 10.64 -13.94 -4.33
CA ASN A 188 10.92 -13.39 -3.01
C ASN A 188 11.63 -14.41 -2.10
N SER A 189 11.19 -15.66 -2.09
CA SER A 189 11.86 -16.73 -1.33
C SER A 189 13.27 -17.00 -1.83
N PHE A 190 13.50 -16.94 -3.13
CA PHE A 190 14.83 -17.08 -3.73
C PHE A 190 15.76 -15.94 -3.28
N LEU A 191 15.33 -14.68 -3.41
CA LEU A 191 16.10 -13.54 -2.92
C LEU A 191 16.39 -13.69 -1.42
N TRP A 192 15.40 -14.08 -0.63
CA TRP A 192 15.58 -14.26 0.81
C TRP A 192 16.67 -15.28 1.13
N SER A 193 16.66 -16.43 0.46
CA SER A 193 17.69 -17.47 0.66
C SER A 193 19.09 -16.97 0.33
N LEU A 194 19.25 -16.21 -0.76
CA LEU A 194 20.53 -15.61 -1.13
C LEU A 194 21.03 -14.60 -0.08
N LEU A 195 20.16 -13.78 0.44
CA LEU A 195 20.52 -12.79 1.46
C LEU A 195 20.86 -13.43 2.81
N GLU A 196 20.19 -14.54 3.19
CA GLU A 196 20.54 -15.32 4.37
C GLU A 196 21.89 -16.02 4.23
N GLU A 197 22.16 -16.60 3.05
CA GLU A 197 23.46 -17.23 2.75
C GLU A 197 24.59 -16.19 2.85
N LEU A 198 24.40 -15.03 2.23
CA LEU A 198 25.36 -13.94 2.26
C LEU A 198 25.62 -13.43 3.70
N ASP A 199 24.56 -13.29 4.52
CA ASP A 199 24.73 -12.88 5.92
C ASP A 199 25.52 -13.92 6.72
N GLN A 200 25.26 -15.21 6.50
CA GLN A 200 26.00 -16.30 7.15
C GLN A 200 27.49 -16.32 6.72
N GLU A 201 27.77 -16.17 5.43
CA GLU A 201 29.15 -16.11 4.89
C GLU A 201 29.95 -14.93 5.45
N THR A 202 29.25 -13.81 5.76
CA THR A 202 29.86 -12.60 6.35
C THR A 202 29.87 -12.60 7.87
N GLY A 203 29.48 -13.70 8.52
CA GLY A 203 29.56 -13.90 9.98
C GLY A 203 28.27 -13.60 10.74
N GLY A 204 27.13 -13.36 10.06
CA GLY A 204 25.81 -13.21 10.66
C GLY A 204 25.62 -11.95 11.52
N GLN A 205 26.43 -10.91 11.29
CA GLN A 205 26.43 -9.68 12.10
C GLN A 205 26.42 -8.39 11.27
N GLN A 206 26.17 -8.49 9.98
CA GLN A 206 26.22 -7.35 9.07
C GLN A 206 24.86 -6.71 8.87
N LEU A 207 23.80 -7.49 8.92
CA LEU A 207 22.45 -7.04 8.64
C LEU A 207 21.41 -7.68 9.59
N ARG A 208 20.23 -7.07 9.66
CA ARG A 208 19.05 -7.61 10.31
C ARG A 208 17.86 -7.46 9.38
N PHE A 209 17.19 -8.55 9.07
CA PHE A 209 15.92 -8.49 8.33
C PHE A 209 14.86 -7.80 9.18
N ILE A 210 14.20 -6.79 8.61
CA ILE A 210 13.09 -6.07 9.24
C ILE A 210 11.75 -6.37 8.57
N THR A 211 11.77 -7.02 7.41
CA THR A 211 10.57 -7.58 6.78
C THR A 211 10.19 -8.88 7.47
N PRO A 212 8.89 -9.15 7.73
CA PRO A 212 8.44 -10.44 8.24
C PRO A 212 8.84 -11.60 7.34
N ARG A 213 9.20 -12.73 7.97
CA ARG A 213 9.63 -13.94 7.26
C ARG A 213 8.47 -14.66 6.58
N GLU A 214 7.29 -14.59 7.14
CA GLU A 214 6.10 -15.28 6.70
C GLU A 214 5.58 -14.71 5.39
N ASP A 215 5.34 -15.54 4.39
CA ASP A 215 4.93 -15.15 3.03
C ASP A 215 3.62 -14.37 2.99
N GLN A 216 2.69 -14.68 3.91
CA GLN A 216 1.41 -13.97 4.05
C GLN A 216 1.54 -12.60 4.73
N ALA A 217 2.66 -12.33 5.39
CA ALA A 217 2.91 -11.08 6.11
C ALA A 217 3.78 -10.09 5.32
N ARG A 218 4.03 -10.36 4.02
CA ARG A 218 4.83 -9.48 3.15
C ARG A 218 4.40 -9.51 1.68
N GLY A 219 4.88 -8.52 0.93
CA GLY A 219 4.82 -8.48 -0.54
C GLY A 219 6.16 -8.82 -1.19
N CYS A 220 6.51 -8.13 -2.27
CA CYS A 220 7.79 -8.29 -2.98
C CYS A 220 8.99 -7.73 -2.20
N GLN A 221 8.76 -6.79 -1.29
CA GLN A 221 9.83 -6.06 -0.62
C GLN A 221 10.50 -6.91 0.45
N VAL A 222 11.84 -6.88 0.47
CA VAL A 222 12.70 -7.34 1.56
C VAL A 222 13.54 -6.15 2.02
N SER A 223 13.38 -5.75 3.26
CA SER A 223 14.09 -4.65 3.90
C SER A 223 15.10 -5.18 4.89
N MET A 224 16.31 -4.66 4.83
CA MET A 224 17.41 -5.03 5.70
C MET A 224 17.96 -3.79 6.40
N LEU A 225 17.98 -3.82 7.73
CA LEU A 225 18.74 -2.87 8.54
C LEU A 225 20.21 -3.27 8.49
N MET A 226 21.03 -2.38 8.00
CA MET A 226 22.47 -2.57 7.96
C MET A 226 23.08 -2.18 9.30
N LEU A 227 23.74 -3.13 9.97
CA LEU A 227 24.33 -2.91 11.29
C LEU A 227 25.71 -2.25 11.19
N GLN A 228 26.35 -2.35 10.02
CA GLN A 228 27.66 -1.76 9.76
C GLN A 228 27.75 -1.35 8.29
N ASN A 229 28.40 -0.20 8.03
CA ASN A 229 28.78 0.27 6.69
C ASN A 229 27.62 0.33 5.66
N GLY A 230 26.37 0.48 6.09
CA GLY A 230 25.19 0.37 5.23
C GLY A 230 25.26 1.24 3.97
N LYS A 231 25.66 2.50 4.12
CA LYS A 231 25.78 3.41 2.98
C LYS A 231 26.83 2.97 1.97
N ALA A 232 27.97 2.44 2.43
CA ALA A 232 29.03 1.92 1.54
C ALA A 232 28.56 0.66 0.80
N VAL A 233 27.80 -0.22 1.45
CA VAL A 233 27.17 -1.40 0.81
C VAL A 233 26.18 -0.95 -0.25
N TYR A 234 25.29 -0.02 0.07
CA TYR A 234 24.33 0.55 -0.90
C TYR A 234 25.06 1.15 -2.12
N ASP A 235 26.06 1.99 -1.91
CA ASP A 235 26.80 2.62 -2.99
C ASP A 235 27.56 1.58 -3.85
N GLY A 236 28.06 0.50 -3.22
CA GLY A 236 28.67 -0.65 -3.88
C GLY A 236 27.68 -1.41 -4.77
N LEU A 237 26.48 -1.69 -4.27
CA LEU A 237 25.39 -2.32 -5.02
C LEU A 237 25.00 -1.48 -6.24
N MET A 238 24.77 -0.18 -6.05
CA MET A 238 24.43 0.75 -7.13
C MET A 238 25.55 0.79 -8.21
N LYS A 239 26.82 0.81 -7.79
CA LYS A 239 27.96 0.77 -8.71
C LYS A 239 28.06 -0.55 -9.47
N ALA A 240 27.67 -1.66 -8.86
CA ALA A 240 27.61 -2.99 -9.47
C ALA A 240 26.40 -3.19 -10.39
N GLY A 241 25.51 -2.21 -10.49
CA GLY A 241 24.32 -2.25 -11.33
C GLY A 241 23.04 -2.78 -10.65
N PHE A 242 23.10 -3.05 -9.36
CA PHE A 242 21.89 -3.39 -8.57
C PHE A 242 21.17 -2.12 -8.17
N ILE A 243 20.00 -1.88 -8.75
CA ILE A 243 19.17 -0.71 -8.43
C ILE A 243 18.28 -1.05 -7.25
N VAL A 244 18.74 -0.66 -6.06
CA VAL A 244 18.06 -0.85 -4.79
C VAL A 244 17.71 0.51 -4.19
N ASP A 245 16.90 0.51 -3.13
CA ASP A 245 16.47 1.74 -2.48
C ASP A 245 17.10 1.88 -1.09
N TRP A 246 17.53 3.10 -0.76
CA TRP A 246 18.08 3.46 0.54
C TRP A 246 17.06 4.21 1.37
N ARG A 247 16.90 3.82 2.61
CA ARG A 247 16.11 4.53 3.61
C ARG A 247 16.95 4.87 4.83
N GLU A 248 17.00 6.13 5.12
CA GLU A 248 17.69 6.62 6.31
C GLU A 248 17.11 5.99 7.59
N PRO A 249 17.92 5.74 8.61
CA PRO A 249 19.38 5.99 8.59
C PRO A 249 20.20 4.88 7.92
N ASP A 250 19.75 3.61 7.88
CA ASP A 250 20.60 2.45 7.57
C ASP A 250 19.82 1.29 6.92
N VAL A 251 18.75 1.52 6.19
CA VAL A 251 17.97 0.44 5.56
C VAL A 251 18.16 0.38 4.05
N ILE A 252 18.49 -0.81 3.56
CA ILE A 252 18.46 -1.16 2.13
C ILE A 252 17.20 -1.98 1.86
N ARG A 253 16.44 -1.60 0.81
CA ARG A 253 15.24 -2.31 0.39
C ARG A 253 15.45 -2.91 -1.00
N PHE A 254 15.17 -4.21 -1.10
CA PHE A 254 15.06 -4.96 -2.35
C PHE A 254 13.58 -5.19 -2.64
N ALA A 255 13.17 -5.11 -3.89
CA ALA A 255 11.80 -5.36 -4.28
C ALA A 255 11.74 -6.00 -5.67
N PRO A 256 12.09 -7.29 -5.81
CA PRO A 256 11.99 -7.98 -7.09
C PRO A 256 10.51 -8.13 -7.48
N VAL A 257 10.16 -7.59 -8.64
CA VAL A 257 8.78 -7.54 -9.13
C VAL A 257 8.57 -8.60 -10.22
N PRO A 258 7.53 -9.45 -10.15
CA PRO A 258 7.34 -10.59 -11.05
C PRO A 258 7.34 -10.26 -12.54
N LEU A 259 6.79 -9.11 -12.94
CA LEU A 259 6.73 -8.68 -14.33
C LEU A 259 8.01 -7.99 -14.83
N TYR A 260 8.92 -7.64 -13.92
CA TYR A 260 10.19 -6.95 -14.24
C TYR A 260 11.40 -7.85 -14.12
N ASN A 261 11.46 -8.64 -13.04
CA ASN A 261 12.65 -9.37 -12.69
C ASN A 261 12.57 -10.86 -13.05
N SER A 262 13.72 -11.41 -13.38
CA SER A 262 13.99 -12.84 -13.52
C SER A 262 14.82 -13.36 -12.34
N TYR A 263 15.02 -14.68 -12.28
CA TYR A 263 15.90 -15.29 -11.26
C TYR A 263 17.38 -15.08 -11.53
N THR A 264 17.74 -14.63 -12.72
CA THR A 264 19.13 -14.40 -13.14
C THR A 264 19.63 -12.99 -12.88
N GLU A 265 18.72 -12.11 -12.52
CA GLU A 265 19.02 -10.73 -12.11
C GLU A 265 19.24 -10.61 -10.62
#